data_7ac3c4fc31dcfe08d736ebd0cbfac235
#
_entry.id   7ac3c4fc31dcfe08d736ebd0cbfac235
#
_cell.length_a   1.000
_cell.length_b   1.000
_cell.length_c   1.000
_cell.angle_alpha   90.00
_cell.angle_beta   90.00
_cell.angle_gamma   90.00
#
_symmetry.space_group_name_H-M   'P 1'
#
loop_
_entity.id
_entity.type
_entity.pdbx_description
1 polymer ?
#
loop_
_entity_poly.entity_id
_entity_poly.type
_entity_poly.pdbx_seq_one_letter_code
_entity_poly.pdbx_strand_id
1 'polypeptide(L)'
;MQRSQKHQRGFTLIELLIAITLMAVLAGMSWRGLDGMSRTRESTQTRINQMAVVQTVIAQWQADLDAMQAVPKVNEAGVLWDGRVLRITRRASTSQADGADAGLWVVGWTQRNGQWLRWQSPALTTNSQLQRAWGQAERWGQNPSTDDLAFETTLLPLDQWQLSYFRGNAWSNPLSSAGASEAGNAATTNTNNTTTPDAIRLLLELPASSGLTGRLTLDWVRPNFSNTKT
;
A
#
# COMPACT_ATOMS: atom_id res chain seq x y z
N MET A 1 67.40 62.52 8.66
CA MET A 1 66.45 61.46 8.25
C MET A 1 66.73 60.23 9.10
N GLN A 2 65.92 60.01 10.17
CA GLN A 2 66.01 58.82 11.03
C GLN A 2 65.00 57.75 10.55
N ARG A 3 65.51 56.64 10.07
CA ARG A 3 64.67 55.46 9.70
C ARG A 3 64.28 54.75 10.99
N SER A 4 62.97 54.78 11.34
CA SER A 4 62.41 54.02 12.43
C SER A 4 62.46 52.50 12.04
N GLN A 5 63.27 51.74 12.71
CA GLN A 5 63.27 50.25 12.60
C GLN A 5 62.05 49.71 13.32
N LYS A 6 61.09 49.20 12.54
CA LYS A 6 59.95 48.43 13.05
C LYS A 6 60.51 47.10 13.59
N HIS A 7 60.41 46.92 14.93
CA HIS A 7 60.69 45.64 15.55
C HIS A 7 59.67 44.60 15.04
N GLN A 8 60.14 43.65 14.26
CA GLN A 8 59.38 42.47 13.92
C GLN A 8 59.34 41.56 15.16
N ARG A 9 58.19 41.47 15.83
CA ARG A 9 57.95 40.51 16.88
C ARG A 9 57.77 39.14 16.25
N GLY A 10 58.67 38.21 16.54
CA GLY A 10 58.57 36.80 16.16
C GLY A 10 57.48 36.09 16.98
N PHE A 11 56.81 35.11 16.38
CA PHE A 11 55.86 34.25 17.12
C PHE A 11 56.56 33.41 18.15
N THR A 12 55.94 33.28 19.33
CA THR A 12 56.43 32.37 20.37
C THR A 12 55.96 30.95 20.08
N LEU A 13 56.77 29.96 20.51
CA LEU A 13 56.42 28.55 20.32
C LEU A 13 55.13 28.18 21.04
N ILE A 14 54.80 28.80 22.17
CA ILE A 14 53.56 28.59 22.92
C ILE A 14 52.34 29.10 22.17
N GLU A 15 52.45 30.22 21.46
CA GLU A 15 51.38 30.82 20.70
C GLU A 15 51.01 29.94 19.49
N LEU A 16 52.00 29.29 18.85
CA LEU A 16 51.80 28.32 17.81
C LEU A 16 51.13 27.04 18.35
N LEU A 17 51.53 26.56 19.54
CA LEU A 17 50.94 25.41 20.20
C LEU A 17 49.47 25.63 20.54
N ILE A 18 49.14 26.79 21.10
CA ILE A 18 47.75 27.15 21.40
C ILE A 18 46.92 27.25 20.12
N ALA A 19 47.46 27.87 19.08
CA ALA A 19 46.74 27.99 17.80
C ALA A 19 46.42 26.62 17.20
N ILE A 20 47.36 25.68 17.17
CA ILE A 20 47.14 24.30 16.65
C ILE A 20 46.11 23.55 17.52
N THR A 21 46.18 23.66 18.84
CA THR A 21 45.21 22.98 19.70
C THR A 21 43.81 23.54 19.54
N LEU A 22 43.62 24.83 19.39
CA LEU A 22 42.32 25.45 19.09
C LEU A 22 41.80 25.01 17.72
N MET A 23 42.65 24.98 16.69
CA MET A 23 42.28 24.47 15.37
C MET A 23 41.86 23.00 15.42
N ALA A 24 42.58 22.17 16.15
CA ALA A 24 42.21 20.75 16.30
C ALA A 24 40.87 20.55 17.01
N VAL A 25 40.59 21.35 18.06
CA VAL A 25 39.29 21.30 18.74
C VAL A 25 38.16 21.75 17.80
N LEU A 26 38.34 22.86 17.08
CA LEU A 26 37.36 23.37 16.14
C LEU A 26 37.12 22.38 14.99
N ALA A 27 38.17 21.78 14.46
CA ALA A 27 38.04 20.75 13.42
C ALA A 27 37.27 19.51 13.94
N GLY A 28 37.56 19.07 15.17
CA GLY A 28 36.82 17.96 15.80
C GLY A 28 35.36 18.27 16.06
N MET A 29 35.02 19.49 16.48
CA MET A 29 33.62 19.91 16.63
C MET A 29 32.88 19.99 15.28
N SER A 30 33.52 20.52 14.24
CA SER A 30 32.98 20.60 12.89
C SER A 30 32.69 19.22 12.32
N TRP A 31 33.62 18.26 12.50
CA TRP A 31 33.45 16.87 12.07
C TRP A 31 32.25 16.21 12.77
N ARG A 32 32.11 16.38 14.09
CA ARG A 32 30.95 15.87 14.84
C ARG A 32 29.63 16.46 14.36
N GLY A 33 29.61 17.73 14.02
CA GLY A 33 28.44 18.40 13.46
C GLY A 33 28.03 17.80 12.11
N LEU A 34 29.00 17.58 11.22
CA LEU A 34 28.74 16.96 9.89
C LEU A 34 28.28 15.50 10.01
N ASP A 35 28.88 14.71 10.90
CA ASP A 35 28.49 13.32 11.14
C ASP A 35 27.04 13.25 11.68
N GLY A 36 26.68 14.13 12.62
CA GLY A 36 25.31 14.26 13.13
C GLY A 36 24.29 14.61 12.03
N MET A 37 24.61 15.55 11.15
CA MET A 37 23.75 15.91 10.02
C MET A 37 23.59 14.76 9.03
N SER A 38 24.67 14.03 8.73
CA SER A 38 24.64 12.87 7.83
C SER A 38 23.70 11.78 8.35
N ARG A 39 23.81 11.42 9.62
CA ARG A 39 22.94 10.42 10.27
C ARG A 39 21.47 10.86 10.30
N THR A 40 21.21 12.13 10.60
CA THR A 40 19.84 12.66 10.59
C THR A 40 19.23 12.59 9.19
N ARG A 41 20.01 12.96 8.17
CA ARG A 41 19.58 12.87 6.76
C ARG A 41 19.26 11.44 6.36
N GLU A 42 20.09 10.47 6.71
CA GLU A 42 19.88 9.04 6.39
C GLU A 42 18.60 8.51 7.07
N SER A 43 18.40 8.80 8.34
CA SER A 43 17.19 8.38 9.05
C SER A 43 15.93 9.02 8.50
N THR A 44 15.98 10.28 8.10
CA THR A 44 14.87 10.99 7.47
C THR A 44 14.56 10.40 6.10
N GLN A 45 15.58 10.12 5.28
CA GLN A 45 15.42 9.52 3.97
C GLN A 45 14.79 8.12 4.06
N THR A 46 15.21 7.31 5.02
CA THR A 46 14.64 5.99 5.27
C THR A 46 13.14 6.09 5.60
N ARG A 47 12.74 7.01 6.47
CA ARG A 47 11.33 7.24 6.79
C ARG A 47 10.52 7.71 5.59
N ILE A 48 11.06 8.63 4.79
CA ILE A 48 10.39 9.09 3.56
C ILE A 48 10.17 7.93 2.60
N ASN A 49 11.17 7.08 2.39
CA ASN A 49 11.07 5.91 1.52
C ASN A 49 10.01 4.92 2.02
N GLN A 50 9.95 4.66 3.32
CA GLN A 50 8.93 3.80 3.92
C GLN A 50 7.52 4.36 3.74
N MET A 51 7.34 5.67 3.94
CA MET A 51 6.06 6.34 3.68
C MET A 51 5.65 6.26 2.21
N ALA A 52 6.58 6.44 1.29
CA ALA A 52 6.31 6.35 -0.15
C ALA A 52 5.84 4.93 -0.55
N VAL A 53 6.42 3.89 0.04
CA VAL A 53 5.96 2.51 -0.18
C VAL A 53 4.52 2.34 0.29
N VAL A 54 4.19 2.77 1.51
CA VAL A 54 2.82 2.67 2.04
C VAL A 54 1.83 3.43 1.14
N GLN A 55 2.17 4.66 0.74
CA GLN A 55 1.32 5.46 -0.16
C GLN A 55 1.10 4.76 -1.52
N THR A 56 2.15 4.17 -2.09
CA THR A 56 2.06 3.43 -3.35
C THR A 56 1.13 2.22 -3.22
N VAL A 57 1.24 1.48 -2.13
CA VAL A 57 0.40 0.30 -1.87
C VAL A 57 -1.07 0.70 -1.67
N ILE A 58 -1.32 1.79 -0.94
CA ILE A 58 -2.67 2.34 -0.76
C ILE A 58 -3.26 2.78 -2.11
N ALA A 59 -2.49 3.49 -2.92
CA ALA A 59 -2.92 3.91 -4.25
C ALA A 59 -3.24 2.71 -5.15
N GLN A 60 -2.46 1.63 -5.07
CA GLN A 60 -2.73 0.38 -5.79
C GLN A 60 -4.02 -0.30 -5.30
N TRP A 61 -4.26 -0.33 -3.99
CA TRP A 61 -5.50 -0.82 -3.41
C TRP A 61 -6.72 -0.05 -3.95
N GLN A 62 -6.66 1.27 -3.91
CA GLN A 62 -7.73 2.13 -4.43
C GLN A 62 -7.93 1.91 -5.93
N ALA A 63 -6.86 1.85 -6.72
CA ALA A 63 -6.93 1.62 -8.16
C ALA A 63 -7.54 0.24 -8.52
N ASP A 64 -7.29 -0.79 -7.71
CA ASP A 64 -7.92 -2.10 -7.91
C ASP A 64 -9.43 -2.05 -7.65
N LEU A 65 -9.86 -1.29 -6.65
CA LEU A 65 -11.28 -1.10 -6.34
C LEU A 65 -11.99 -0.16 -7.33
N ASP A 66 -11.33 0.92 -7.76
CA ASP A 66 -11.89 1.87 -8.73
C ASP A 66 -12.12 1.23 -10.10
N ALA A 67 -11.24 0.30 -10.48
CA ALA A 67 -11.36 -0.45 -11.73
C ALA A 67 -12.24 -1.71 -11.60
N MET A 68 -12.89 -1.93 -10.44
CA MET A 68 -13.71 -3.09 -10.17
C MET A 68 -14.84 -3.24 -11.20
N GLN A 69 -15.04 -4.48 -11.65
CA GLN A 69 -16.04 -4.83 -12.66
C GLN A 69 -16.85 -6.04 -12.21
N ALA A 70 -18.14 -5.85 -12.05
CA ALA A 70 -19.07 -6.96 -11.90
C ALA A 70 -19.21 -7.73 -13.22
N VAL A 71 -19.23 -9.05 -13.15
CA VAL A 71 -19.41 -9.92 -14.32
C VAL A 71 -20.59 -10.85 -14.04
N PRO A 72 -21.72 -10.69 -14.75
CA PRO A 72 -22.89 -11.53 -14.55
C PRO A 72 -22.55 -13.02 -14.67
N LYS A 73 -23.16 -13.85 -13.82
CA LYS A 73 -23.00 -15.32 -13.75
C LYS A 73 -21.62 -15.83 -13.30
N VAL A 74 -20.62 -14.96 -13.11
CA VAL A 74 -19.29 -15.34 -12.61
C VAL A 74 -19.00 -14.68 -11.26
N ASN A 75 -19.10 -13.37 -11.21
CA ASN A 75 -18.96 -12.57 -10.00
C ASN A 75 -19.83 -11.31 -10.10
N GLU A 76 -21.04 -11.41 -9.62
CA GLU A 76 -22.04 -10.34 -9.72
C GLU A 76 -21.70 -9.13 -8.88
N ALA A 77 -20.94 -9.30 -7.78
CA ALA A 77 -20.50 -8.21 -6.92
C ALA A 77 -19.19 -7.54 -7.39
N GLY A 78 -18.42 -8.16 -8.27
CA GLY A 78 -17.09 -7.69 -8.66
C GLY A 78 -16.03 -7.88 -7.59
N VAL A 79 -16.41 -8.10 -6.33
CA VAL A 79 -15.53 -8.26 -5.15
C VAL A 79 -16.07 -9.34 -4.22
N LEU A 80 -15.19 -10.11 -3.61
CA LEU A 80 -15.54 -11.11 -2.61
C LEU A 80 -14.45 -11.20 -1.54
N TRP A 81 -14.87 -11.17 -0.29
CA TRP A 81 -14.04 -11.47 0.87
C TRP A 81 -14.47 -12.83 1.45
N ASP A 82 -13.55 -13.76 1.60
CA ASP A 82 -13.80 -15.09 2.14
C ASP A 82 -13.26 -15.29 3.58
N GLY A 83 -12.82 -14.21 4.23
CA GLY A 83 -12.20 -14.24 5.55
C GLY A 83 -10.68 -14.30 5.51
N ARG A 84 -10.08 -14.56 4.35
CA ARG A 84 -8.64 -14.69 4.16
C ARG A 84 -8.14 -13.91 2.94
N VAL A 85 -8.84 -14.01 1.83
CA VAL A 85 -8.48 -13.35 0.57
C VAL A 85 -9.59 -12.41 0.13
N LEU A 86 -9.23 -11.17 -0.18
CA LEU A 86 -10.10 -10.29 -0.95
C LEU A 86 -9.81 -10.51 -2.42
N ARG A 87 -10.82 -10.95 -3.17
CA ARG A 87 -10.75 -11.15 -4.62
C ARG A 87 -11.52 -10.07 -5.34
N ILE A 88 -10.94 -9.50 -6.36
CA ILE A 88 -11.53 -8.41 -7.15
C ILE A 88 -11.41 -8.77 -8.63
N THR A 89 -12.50 -8.68 -9.37
CA THR A 89 -12.46 -8.64 -10.83
C THR A 89 -12.34 -7.19 -11.25
N ARG A 90 -11.33 -6.85 -12.04
CA ARG A 90 -11.11 -5.47 -12.49
C ARG A 90 -10.83 -5.41 -14.00
N ARG A 91 -11.09 -4.24 -14.58
CA ARG A 91 -10.66 -3.96 -15.95
C ARG A 91 -9.15 -3.87 -16.03
N ALA A 92 -8.56 -4.44 -17.07
CA ALA A 92 -7.18 -4.20 -17.42
C ALA A 92 -7.01 -2.73 -17.83
N SER A 93 -5.94 -2.09 -17.35
CA SER A 93 -5.63 -0.72 -17.81
C SER A 93 -5.12 -0.79 -19.25
N THR A 94 -5.70 0.00 -20.14
CA THR A 94 -5.33 0.10 -21.57
C THR A 94 -4.07 0.93 -21.78
N SER A 95 -3.00 0.72 -21.04
CA SER A 95 -1.74 1.44 -21.31
C SER A 95 -0.83 0.73 -22.31
N GLN A 96 -1.32 -0.28 -23.01
CA GLN A 96 -0.58 -0.93 -24.08
C GLN A 96 -1.15 -0.49 -25.44
N ALA A 97 -0.30 0.10 -26.25
CA ALA A 97 -0.58 0.78 -27.53
C ALA A 97 -1.10 -0.12 -28.67
N ASP A 98 -1.49 -1.34 -28.41
CA ASP A 98 -1.82 -2.34 -29.45
C ASP A 98 -3.31 -2.64 -29.63
N GLY A 99 -4.22 -1.83 -29.08
CA GLY A 99 -5.64 -1.93 -29.44
C GLY A 99 -6.31 -3.30 -29.20
N ALA A 100 -5.64 -4.24 -28.56
CA ALA A 100 -6.23 -5.49 -28.12
C ALA A 100 -7.21 -5.20 -26.98
N ASP A 101 -8.41 -5.73 -27.04
CA ASP A 101 -9.42 -5.64 -25.99
C ASP A 101 -8.73 -5.85 -24.63
N ALA A 102 -8.65 -4.79 -23.84
CA ALA A 102 -8.07 -4.81 -22.52
C ALA A 102 -8.94 -5.71 -21.64
N GLY A 103 -8.63 -6.99 -21.60
CA GLY A 103 -9.40 -8.02 -20.90
C GLY A 103 -9.67 -7.66 -19.43
N LEU A 104 -10.13 -8.61 -18.69
CA LEU A 104 -10.29 -8.51 -17.23
C LEU A 104 -9.09 -9.12 -16.54
N TRP A 105 -8.81 -8.65 -15.34
CA TRP A 105 -7.89 -9.27 -14.39
C TRP A 105 -8.65 -9.71 -13.16
N VAL A 106 -8.20 -10.80 -12.56
CA VAL A 106 -8.53 -11.14 -11.18
C VAL A 106 -7.36 -10.73 -10.31
N VAL A 107 -7.64 -9.97 -9.26
CA VAL A 107 -6.66 -9.55 -8.27
C VAL A 107 -7.05 -10.16 -6.92
N GLY A 108 -6.07 -10.71 -6.23
CA GLY A 108 -6.20 -11.19 -4.86
C GLY A 108 -5.36 -10.35 -3.91
N TRP A 109 -5.90 -10.05 -2.73
CA TRP A 109 -5.20 -9.41 -1.63
C TRP A 109 -5.28 -10.31 -0.41
N THR A 110 -4.16 -10.60 0.23
CA THR A 110 -4.10 -11.43 1.45
C THR A 110 -2.96 -10.98 2.35
N GLN A 111 -3.02 -11.43 3.60
CA GLN A 111 -1.91 -11.33 4.54
C GLN A 111 -1.40 -12.73 4.83
N ARG A 112 -0.10 -12.95 4.64
CA ARG A 112 0.57 -14.22 4.92
C ARG A 112 1.98 -13.96 5.44
N ASN A 113 2.38 -14.67 6.49
CA ASN A 113 3.71 -14.56 7.11
C ASN A 113 4.10 -13.12 7.50
N GLY A 114 3.15 -12.33 8.02
CA GLY A 114 3.40 -10.95 8.41
C GLY A 114 3.64 -9.99 7.23
N GLN A 115 3.24 -10.38 6.02
CA GLN A 115 3.35 -9.57 4.81
C GLN A 115 1.99 -9.37 4.16
N TRP A 116 1.71 -8.19 3.67
CA TRP A 116 0.57 -7.92 2.81
C TRP A 116 0.96 -8.22 1.37
N LEU A 117 0.19 -9.07 0.72
CA LEU A 117 0.50 -9.66 -0.57
C LEU A 117 -0.59 -9.33 -1.57
N ARG A 118 -0.20 -9.09 -2.80
CA ARG A 118 -1.10 -8.92 -3.94
C ARG A 118 -0.76 -9.93 -5.02
N TRP A 119 -1.77 -10.60 -5.53
CA TRP A 119 -1.70 -11.50 -6.68
C TRP A 119 -2.51 -10.93 -7.83
N GLN A 120 -2.07 -11.16 -9.06
CA GLN A 120 -2.79 -10.70 -10.24
C GLN A 120 -2.71 -11.75 -11.35
N SER A 121 -3.86 -12.12 -11.92
CA SER A 121 -3.92 -13.02 -13.08
C SER A 121 -3.34 -12.36 -14.34
N PRO A 122 -2.95 -13.15 -15.35
CA PRO A 122 -2.84 -12.65 -16.72
C PRO A 122 -4.16 -12.04 -17.22
N ALA A 123 -4.13 -11.35 -18.37
CA ALA A 123 -5.33 -10.80 -18.99
C ALA A 123 -6.30 -11.93 -19.41
N LEU A 124 -7.58 -11.77 -19.09
CA LEU A 124 -8.63 -12.76 -19.27
C LEU A 124 -9.66 -12.21 -20.27
N THR A 125 -9.99 -12.99 -21.26
CA THR A 125 -10.94 -12.60 -22.33
C THR A 125 -12.21 -13.42 -22.33
N THR A 126 -12.27 -14.54 -21.59
CA THR A 126 -13.42 -15.43 -21.53
C THR A 126 -13.92 -15.68 -20.11
N ASN A 127 -15.21 -15.96 -19.95
CA ASN A 127 -15.81 -16.27 -18.66
C ASN A 127 -15.19 -17.52 -18.02
N SER A 128 -14.81 -18.52 -18.83
CA SER A 128 -14.17 -19.75 -18.31
C SER A 128 -12.77 -19.48 -17.77
N GLN A 129 -12.00 -18.57 -18.39
CA GLN A 129 -10.72 -18.11 -17.84
C GLN A 129 -10.93 -17.34 -16.54
N LEU A 130 -11.94 -16.45 -16.50
CA LEU A 130 -12.27 -15.68 -15.32
C LEU A 130 -12.63 -16.58 -14.13
N GLN A 131 -13.49 -17.59 -14.32
CA GLN A 131 -13.85 -18.56 -13.28
C GLN A 131 -12.63 -19.33 -12.75
N ARG A 132 -11.73 -19.77 -13.65
CA ARG A 132 -10.51 -20.46 -13.26
C ARG A 132 -9.57 -19.55 -12.45
N ALA A 133 -9.36 -18.31 -12.90
CA ALA A 133 -8.53 -17.34 -12.21
C ALA A 133 -9.11 -16.96 -10.84
N TRP A 134 -10.45 -16.90 -10.73
CA TRP A 134 -11.15 -16.66 -9.49
C TRP A 134 -10.91 -17.76 -8.45
N GLY A 135 -11.00 -19.03 -8.87
CA GLY A 135 -10.64 -20.18 -8.04
C GLY A 135 -9.13 -20.29 -7.76
N GLN A 136 -8.27 -19.83 -8.68
CA GLN A 136 -6.84 -19.79 -8.48
C GLN A 136 -6.47 -18.76 -7.40
N ALA A 137 -7.05 -17.56 -7.44
CA ALA A 137 -6.84 -16.53 -6.43
C ALA A 137 -7.26 -16.99 -5.02
N GLU A 138 -8.32 -17.79 -4.92
CA GLU A 138 -8.75 -18.39 -3.66
C GLU A 138 -7.71 -19.39 -3.12
N ARG A 139 -7.25 -20.31 -3.97
CA ARG A 139 -6.21 -21.29 -3.59
C ARG A 139 -4.89 -20.62 -3.23
N TRP A 140 -4.49 -19.60 -4.00
CA TRP A 140 -3.30 -18.81 -3.72
C TRP A 140 -3.31 -18.21 -2.31
N GLY A 141 -4.43 -17.69 -1.86
CA GLY A 141 -4.53 -17.13 -0.53
C GLY A 141 -4.49 -18.16 0.59
N GLN A 142 -4.87 -19.41 0.30
CA GLN A 142 -4.89 -20.50 1.28
C GLN A 142 -3.58 -21.29 1.29
N ASN A 143 -3.16 -21.76 0.13
CA ASN A 143 -1.97 -22.58 -0.05
C ASN A 143 -1.42 -22.41 -1.47
N PRO A 144 -0.55 -21.42 -1.71
CA PRO A 144 -0.04 -21.11 -3.04
C PRO A 144 0.82 -22.24 -3.60
N SER A 145 0.64 -22.53 -4.87
CA SER A 145 1.56 -23.36 -5.64
C SER A 145 2.78 -22.55 -6.10
N THR A 146 3.82 -23.20 -6.59
CA THR A 146 5.00 -22.52 -7.16
C THR A 146 4.61 -21.58 -8.31
N ASP A 147 3.65 -22.00 -9.12
CA ASP A 147 3.16 -21.20 -10.26
C ASP A 147 2.39 -19.96 -9.79
N ASP A 148 1.65 -20.06 -8.68
CA ASP A 148 0.93 -18.92 -8.12
C ASP A 148 1.88 -17.83 -7.60
N LEU A 149 3.06 -18.22 -7.09
CA LEU A 149 4.06 -17.29 -6.58
C LEU A 149 4.67 -16.41 -7.68
N ALA A 150 4.66 -16.86 -8.94
CA ALA A 150 5.14 -16.07 -10.06
C ALA A 150 4.29 -14.81 -10.32
N PHE A 151 3.05 -14.81 -9.87
CA PHE A 151 2.09 -13.70 -10.02
C PHE A 151 1.84 -12.93 -8.73
N GLU A 152 2.60 -13.26 -7.68
CA GLU A 152 2.53 -12.64 -6.37
C GLU A 152 3.51 -11.47 -6.27
N THR A 153 3.06 -10.40 -5.60
CA THR A 153 3.90 -9.25 -5.24
C THR A 153 3.81 -9.06 -3.74
N THR A 154 4.95 -9.08 -3.06
CA THR A 154 5.05 -8.67 -1.66
C THR A 154 5.07 -7.16 -1.59
N LEU A 155 4.20 -6.58 -0.76
CA LEU A 155 3.97 -5.14 -0.72
C LEU A 155 4.60 -4.48 0.50
N LEU A 156 4.13 -4.83 1.69
CA LEU A 156 4.62 -4.24 2.94
C LEU A 156 4.42 -5.21 4.12
N PRO A 157 5.19 -5.05 5.20
CA PRO A 157 4.95 -5.76 6.45
C PRO A 157 3.60 -5.35 7.05
N LEU A 158 2.84 -6.34 7.56
CA LEU A 158 1.51 -6.13 8.09
C LEU A 158 1.22 -7.12 9.24
N ASP A 159 0.81 -6.59 10.39
CA ASP A 159 0.45 -7.42 11.55
C ASP A 159 -0.96 -7.98 11.41
N GLN A 160 -1.93 -7.10 11.08
CA GLN A 160 -3.32 -7.47 10.90
C GLN A 160 -4.01 -6.60 9.86
N TRP A 161 -5.06 -7.14 9.25
CA TRP A 161 -5.99 -6.40 8.44
C TRP A 161 -7.42 -6.88 8.64
N GLN A 162 -8.36 -5.96 8.47
CA GLN A 162 -9.79 -6.23 8.58
C GLN A 162 -10.53 -5.47 7.51
N LEU A 163 -11.62 -6.06 7.04
CA LEU A 163 -12.51 -5.46 6.07
C LEU A 163 -13.91 -5.30 6.67
N SER A 164 -14.56 -4.21 6.32
CA SER A 164 -15.99 -4.00 6.55
C SER A 164 -16.64 -3.49 5.28
N TYR A 165 -17.85 -3.94 4.99
CA TYR A 165 -18.64 -3.50 3.86
C TYR A 165 -19.76 -2.59 4.32
N PHE A 166 -20.01 -1.51 3.60
CA PHE A 166 -21.16 -0.68 3.78
C PHE A 166 -22.26 -1.12 2.83
N ARG A 167 -23.37 -1.58 3.38
CA ARG A 167 -24.56 -2.04 2.67
C ARG A 167 -25.80 -1.69 3.49
N GLY A 168 -26.90 -1.33 2.84
CA GLY A 168 -28.16 -1.06 3.56
C GLY A 168 -28.00 0.00 4.65
N ASN A 169 -27.19 1.04 4.41
CA ASN A 169 -26.93 2.15 5.33
C ASN A 169 -26.18 1.79 6.64
N ALA A 170 -25.50 0.63 6.68
CA ALA A 170 -24.72 0.17 7.83
C ALA A 170 -23.39 -0.49 7.44
N TRP A 171 -22.39 -0.32 8.30
CA TRP A 171 -21.14 -1.10 8.22
C TRP A 171 -21.35 -2.49 8.80
N SER A 172 -20.97 -3.51 8.08
CA SER A 172 -21.10 -4.90 8.50
C SER A 172 -19.84 -5.70 8.17
N ASN A 173 -19.64 -6.81 8.89
CA ASN A 173 -18.61 -7.77 8.50
C ASN A 173 -19.00 -8.36 7.12
N PRO A 174 -18.08 -8.42 6.16
CA PRO A 174 -18.36 -8.97 4.82
C PRO A 174 -18.86 -10.42 4.83
N LEU A 175 -18.54 -11.19 5.88
CA LEU A 175 -18.95 -12.58 6.06
C LEU A 175 -20.31 -12.73 6.78
N SER A 176 -20.86 -11.64 7.32
CA SER A 176 -22.16 -11.72 7.99
C SER A 176 -23.32 -11.58 7.01
N SER A 177 -24.40 -12.26 7.29
CA SER A 177 -25.67 -12.10 6.56
C SER A 177 -26.44 -10.83 6.96
N ALA A 178 -25.93 -10.06 7.92
CA ALA A 178 -26.53 -8.80 8.36
C ALA A 178 -26.40 -7.74 7.25
N GLY A 179 -27.50 -7.22 6.77
CA GLY A 179 -27.60 -6.25 5.68
C GLY A 179 -28.28 -6.77 4.40
N ALA A 180 -28.65 -8.04 4.36
CA ALA A 180 -29.45 -8.61 3.28
C ALA A 180 -30.96 -8.64 3.57
N SER A 181 -31.40 -8.10 4.69
CA SER A 181 -32.78 -8.23 5.17
C SER A 181 -33.47 -6.88 5.20
N GLU A 182 -34.02 -6.45 4.06
CA GLU A 182 -35.28 -5.64 4.04
C GLU A 182 -35.90 -5.61 2.64
N ALA A 183 -36.03 -6.78 2.00
CA ALA A 183 -37.03 -6.96 0.96
C ALA A 183 -37.58 -8.40 1.07
N GLY A 184 -38.79 -8.48 1.57
CA GLY A 184 -39.51 -9.66 1.96
C GLY A 184 -39.40 -10.89 1.05
N ASN A 185 -39.53 -12.01 1.74
CA ASN A 185 -39.71 -13.40 1.29
C ASN A 185 -38.47 -14.26 1.11
N ALA A 186 -38.47 -15.22 2.04
CA ALA A 186 -37.59 -16.35 2.15
C ALA A 186 -37.34 -17.10 0.84
N ALA A 187 -36.10 -17.13 0.41
CA ALA A 187 -35.48 -18.29 -0.22
C ALA A 187 -33.99 -18.23 0.12
N THR A 188 -33.55 -19.22 0.86
CA THR A 188 -32.19 -19.50 1.27
C THR A 188 -31.23 -19.62 0.07
N THR A 189 -30.75 -18.51 -0.40
CA THR A 189 -29.56 -18.45 -1.26
C THR A 189 -28.69 -17.38 -0.68
N ASN A 190 -27.38 -17.65 -0.56
CA ASN A 190 -26.34 -16.74 -0.05
C ASN A 190 -26.30 -15.43 -0.86
N THR A 191 -27.27 -14.55 -0.69
CA THR A 191 -27.41 -13.25 -1.38
C THR A 191 -26.31 -12.25 -0.98
N ASN A 192 -25.47 -12.59 -0.01
CA ASN A 192 -24.39 -11.73 0.47
C ASN A 192 -23.27 -11.52 -0.56
N ASN A 193 -23.19 -12.34 -1.61
CA ASN A 193 -22.14 -12.31 -2.64
C ASN A 193 -22.60 -11.70 -3.98
N THR A 194 -23.88 -11.33 -4.10
CA THR A 194 -24.42 -10.87 -5.39
C THR A 194 -24.42 -9.37 -5.55
N THR A 195 -24.30 -8.60 -4.47
CA THR A 195 -24.41 -7.14 -4.53
C THR A 195 -23.04 -6.50 -4.22
N THR A 196 -22.59 -5.65 -5.11
CA THR A 196 -21.40 -4.80 -4.87
C THR A 196 -21.64 -3.90 -3.68
N PRO A 197 -20.74 -3.85 -2.69
CA PRO A 197 -20.88 -2.92 -1.57
C PRO A 197 -20.77 -1.47 -2.03
N ASP A 198 -21.46 -0.56 -1.34
CA ASP A 198 -21.41 0.87 -1.63
C ASP A 198 -20.11 1.50 -1.14
N ALA A 199 -19.54 0.95 -0.05
CA ALA A 199 -18.21 1.31 0.42
C ALA A 199 -17.50 0.11 1.06
N ILE A 200 -16.17 0.17 1.08
CA ILE A 200 -15.30 -0.82 1.70
C ILE A 200 -14.37 -0.08 2.65
N ARG A 201 -14.38 -0.47 3.92
CA ARG A 201 -13.43 -0.01 4.93
C ARG A 201 -12.34 -1.04 5.11
N LEU A 202 -11.10 -0.60 4.98
CA LEU A 202 -9.91 -1.37 5.25
C LEU A 202 -9.24 -0.83 6.51
N LEU A 203 -9.00 -1.71 7.48
CA LEU A 203 -8.22 -1.45 8.68
C LEU A 203 -6.92 -2.21 8.55
N LEU A 204 -5.80 -1.52 8.62
CA LEU A 204 -4.45 -2.10 8.60
C LEU A 204 -3.78 -1.82 9.94
N GLU A 205 -3.11 -2.81 10.49
CA GLU A 205 -2.22 -2.66 11.65
C GLU A 205 -0.79 -2.88 11.19
N LEU A 206 -0.02 -1.78 11.17
CA LEU A 206 1.35 -1.76 10.67
C LEU A 206 2.32 -2.03 11.83
N PRO A 207 3.32 -2.92 11.64
CA PRO A 207 4.32 -3.21 12.66
C PRO A 207 5.24 -2.01 12.89
N ALA A 208 5.88 -1.98 14.06
CA ALA A 208 6.81 -0.92 14.45
C ALA A 208 7.99 -0.74 13.47
N SER A 209 8.31 -1.76 12.70
CA SER A 209 9.40 -1.77 11.72
C SER A 209 9.08 -1.05 10.41
N SER A 210 7.83 -0.71 10.14
CA SER A 210 7.40 -0.13 8.85
C SER A 210 7.54 1.39 8.75
N GLY A 211 8.14 2.05 9.76
CA GLY A 211 8.29 3.52 9.79
C GLY A 211 7.00 4.32 10.04
N LEU A 212 5.86 3.71 9.77
CA LEU A 212 4.53 4.14 10.18
C LEU A 212 4.00 3.06 11.11
N THR A 213 3.90 3.34 12.40
CA THR A 213 3.34 2.43 13.39
C THR A 213 1.90 2.75 13.69
N GLY A 214 1.08 1.72 13.87
CA GLY A 214 -0.27 1.85 14.37
C GLY A 214 -1.34 1.49 13.35
N ARG A 215 -2.56 1.87 13.69
CA ARG A 215 -3.75 1.54 12.89
C ARG A 215 -4.01 2.59 11.82
N LEU A 216 -4.10 2.12 10.58
CA LEU A 216 -4.50 2.91 9.43
C LEU A 216 -5.92 2.49 9.01
N THR A 217 -6.81 3.46 8.84
CA THR A 217 -8.17 3.24 8.35
C THR A 217 -8.32 3.90 7.00
N LEU A 218 -8.77 3.13 6.01
CA LEU A 218 -8.99 3.58 4.64
C LEU A 218 -10.42 3.24 4.23
N ASP A 219 -11.15 4.22 3.76
CA ASP A 219 -12.49 4.05 3.23
C ASP A 219 -12.44 4.25 1.72
N TRP A 220 -12.93 3.26 1.00
CA TRP A 220 -13.22 3.37 -0.42
C TRP A 220 -14.74 3.44 -0.59
N VAL A 221 -15.20 4.40 -1.38
CA VAL A 221 -16.62 4.59 -1.71
C VAL A 221 -16.78 4.36 -3.20
N ARG A 222 -17.76 3.55 -3.58
CA ARG A 222 -18.02 3.26 -4.98
C ARG A 222 -18.34 4.55 -5.75
N PRO A 223 -17.62 4.85 -6.85
CA PRO A 223 -17.94 6.00 -7.67
C PRO A 223 -19.34 5.86 -8.27
N ASN A 224 -20.27 6.74 -7.89
CA ASN A 224 -21.60 6.80 -8.47
C ASN A 224 -21.58 7.79 -9.62
N PHE A 225 -21.64 7.28 -10.84
CA PHE A 225 -21.74 8.10 -12.06
C PHE A 225 -23.21 8.42 -12.43
N SER A 226 -24.17 8.25 -11.53
CA SER A 226 -25.55 8.66 -11.78
C SER A 226 -25.68 10.19 -11.73
N ASN A 227 -25.41 10.84 -12.86
CA ASN A 227 -25.76 12.24 -13.06
C ASN A 227 -27.26 12.32 -13.36
N THR A 228 -28.09 12.15 -12.33
CA THR A 228 -29.53 12.45 -12.44
C THR A 228 -29.67 13.96 -12.33
N LYS A 229 -29.54 14.68 -13.45
CA LYS A 229 -30.09 16.02 -13.56
C LYS A 229 -31.61 15.88 -13.50
N THR A 230 -32.21 16.22 -12.37
CA THR A 230 -33.60 16.68 -12.27
C THR A 230 -33.71 18.07 -12.86
#